data_241a5863ac4de4963e2ac9196f64a40d
#
_entry.id   241a5863ac4de4963e2ac9196f64a40d
#
_cell.length_a   1.000
_cell.length_b   1.000
_cell.length_c   1.000
_cell.angle_alpha   90.00
_cell.angle_beta   90.00
_cell.angle_gamma   90.00
#
_symmetry.space_group_name_H-M   'P 1'
#
loop_
_entity.id
_entity.type
_entity.pdbx_description
1 polymer ?
#
loop_
_entity_poly.entity_id
_entity_poly.type
_entity_poly.pdbx_seq_one_letter_code
_entity_poly.pdbx_strand_id
1 'polypeptide(L)'
;MTKYKYGNPEAPIVLIQPVGDHDLPEIEGKVAQIRKLTALDFQMIAVKVDDWNLDLSPWKAPAVFGNEDFGEGAASLLEEILRLCSDESKTYYLGGYSLAGLFSLWASYQTDRFAGIAAASPSVWFPGFLPYMKEHENQSRAVYLS
;
A
#
# COMPACT_ATOMS: atom_id res chain seq x y z
N MET A 1 11.04 8.21 -7.35
CA MET A 1 9.80 7.43 -7.48
C MET A 1 8.66 8.33 -7.92
N THR A 2 7.93 7.95 -8.91
CA THR A 2 6.87 8.78 -9.50
C THR A 2 5.59 8.71 -8.64
N LYS A 3 4.99 9.87 -8.41
CA LYS A 3 3.77 10.00 -7.60
C LYS A 3 2.69 10.67 -8.43
N TYR A 4 1.48 10.17 -8.35
CA TYR A 4 0.30 10.75 -9.00
C TYR A 4 -0.68 11.15 -7.91
N LYS A 5 -1.08 12.41 -7.89
CA LYS A 5 -1.94 12.97 -6.86
C LYS A 5 -3.30 13.32 -7.42
N TYR A 6 -4.33 12.91 -6.72
CA TYR A 6 -5.74 13.14 -7.09
C TYR A 6 -6.47 13.72 -5.88
N GLY A 7 -7.34 14.66 -6.12
CA GLY A 7 -8.15 15.25 -5.06
C GLY A 7 -7.52 16.49 -4.45
N ASN A 8 -8.01 16.86 -3.27
CA ASN A 8 -7.64 18.10 -2.60
C ASN A 8 -6.33 17.94 -1.81
N PRO A 9 -5.26 18.67 -2.16
CA PRO A 9 -4.00 18.58 -1.42
C PRO A 9 -4.09 19.06 0.03
N GLU A 10 -5.14 19.82 0.36
CA GLU A 10 -5.38 20.32 1.72
C GLU A 10 -6.29 19.39 2.54
N ALA A 11 -6.75 18.28 1.95
CA ALA A 11 -7.65 17.36 2.63
C ALA A 11 -7.02 16.76 3.89
N PRO A 12 -7.82 16.57 4.96
CA PRO A 12 -7.31 15.97 6.20
C PRO A 12 -7.04 14.48 6.10
N ILE A 13 -7.58 13.82 5.08
CA ILE A 13 -7.42 12.38 4.85
C ILE A 13 -6.60 12.16 3.60
N VAL A 14 -5.59 11.30 3.70
CA VAL A 14 -4.73 10.92 2.59
C VAL A 14 -4.72 9.42 2.43
N LEU A 15 -5.07 8.96 1.24
CA LEU A 15 -4.97 7.56 0.85
C LEU A 15 -3.70 7.38 0.02
N ILE A 16 -2.84 6.46 0.42
CA ILE A 16 -1.61 6.16 -0.32
C ILE A 16 -1.71 4.74 -0.86
N GLN A 17 -1.42 4.58 -2.13
CA GLN A 17 -1.47 3.28 -2.80
C GLN A 17 -0.27 3.08 -3.70
N PRO A 18 0.57 2.06 -3.43
CA PRO A 18 1.56 1.62 -4.41
C PRO A 18 0.87 1.03 -5.64
N VAL A 19 1.34 1.40 -6.82
CA VAL A 19 0.76 0.97 -8.09
C VAL A 19 1.84 0.57 -9.08
N GLY A 20 1.49 -0.31 -10.01
CA GLY A 20 2.29 -0.60 -11.19
C GLY A 20 1.72 0.09 -12.43
N ASP A 21 2.39 -0.05 -13.56
CA ASP A 21 1.92 0.49 -14.85
C ASP A 21 0.51 -0.01 -15.20
N HIS A 22 0.21 -1.24 -14.84
CA HIS A 22 -1.10 -1.86 -15.13
C HIS A 22 -2.26 -1.22 -14.36
N ASP A 23 -1.99 -0.53 -13.26
CA ASP A 23 -3.01 0.12 -12.43
C ASP A 23 -3.34 1.54 -12.90
N LEU A 24 -2.38 2.22 -13.54
CA LEU A 24 -2.49 3.65 -13.85
C LEU A 24 -3.74 4.03 -14.65
N PRO A 25 -4.15 3.27 -15.68
CA PRO A 25 -5.34 3.64 -16.46
C PRO A 25 -6.64 3.65 -15.64
N GLU A 26 -6.68 2.95 -14.51
CA GLU A 26 -7.90 2.75 -13.71
C GLU A 26 -7.99 3.65 -12.48
N ILE A 27 -6.93 4.37 -12.12
CA ILE A 27 -6.87 5.12 -10.86
C ILE A 27 -7.92 6.22 -10.80
N GLU A 28 -8.09 7.01 -11.85
CA GLU A 28 -9.08 8.09 -11.86
C GLU A 28 -10.49 7.57 -11.64
N GLY A 29 -10.83 6.44 -12.23
CA GLY A 29 -12.12 5.79 -12.04
C GLY A 29 -12.32 5.32 -10.59
N LYS A 30 -11.28 4.77 -9.97
CA LYS A 30 -11.32 4.36 -8.57
C LYS A 30 -11.51 5.56 -7.63
N VAL A 31 -10.80 6.65 -7.87
CA VAL A 31 -10.95 7.89 -7.08
C VAL A 31 -12.37 8.43 -7.21
N ALA A 32 -12.94 8.43 -8.42
CA ALA A 32 -14.31 8.86 -8.65
C ALA A 32 -15.32 7.98 -7.90
N GLN A 33 -15.11 6.67 -7.86
CA GLN A 33 -15.96 5.74 -7.11
C GLN A 33 -15.90 6.01 -5.61
N ILE A 34 -14.70 6.22 -5.06
CA ILE A 34 -14.54 6.53 -3.64
C ILE A 34 -15.28 7.83 -3.29
N ARG A 35 -15.20 8.84 -4.15
CA ARG A 35 -15.91 10.11 -3.94
C ARG A 35 -17.42 9.95 -3.90
N LYS A 36 -17.96 8.99 -4.63
CA LYS A 36 -19.40 8.68 -4.60
C LYS A 36 -19.82 7.97 -3.32
N LEU A 37 -18.90 7.23 -2.70
CA LEU A 37 -19.18 6.42 -1.53
C LEU A 37 -18.98 7.15 -0.20
N THR A 38 -18.29 8.28 -0.21
CA THR A 38 -18.02 9.05 1.01
C THR A 38 -18.19 10.55 0.79
N ALA A 39 -18.70 11.24 1.81
CA ALA A 39 -18.75 12.69 1.85
C ALA A 39 -17.45 13.30 2.38
N LEU A 40 -16.50 12.48 2.82
CA LEU A 40 -15.23 12.96 3.38
C LEU A 40 -14.33 13.50 2.27
N ASP A 41 -13.66 14.62 2.56
CA ASP A 41 -12.64 15.16 1.67
C ASP A 41 -11.35 14.37 1.83
N PHE A 42 -10.75 13.97 0.71
CA PHE A 42 -9.52 13.19 0.73
C PHE A 42 -8.61 13.50 -0.46
N GLN A 43 -7.33 13.17 -0.28
CA GLN A 43 -6.37 13.12 -1.37
C GLN A 43 -5.92 11.68 -1.57
N MET A 44 -5.85 11.24 -2.82
CA MET A 44 -5.22 9.97 -3.19
C MET A 44 -3.81 10.24 -3.71
N ILE A 45 -2.82 9.53 -3.19
CA ILE A 45 -1.46 9.53 -3.72
C ILE A 45 -1.13 8.13 -4.20
N ALA A 46 -1.01 7.97 -5.52
CA ALA A 46 -0.54 6.73 -6.11
C ALA A 46 0.98 6.80 -6.27
N VAL A 47 1.68 5.85 -5.66
CA VAL A 47 3.14 5.76 -5.71
C VAL A 47 3.50 4.67 -6.70
N LYS A 48 4.02 5.05 -7.86
CA LYS A 48 4.39 4.08 -8.88
C LYS A 48 5.70 3.40 -8.52
N VAL A 49 5.67 2.07 -8.40
CA VAL A 49 6.86 1.26 -8.20
C VAL A 49 7.53 0.95 -9.53
N ASP A 50 8.85 0.81 -9.52
CA ASP A 50 9.63 0.56 -10.72
C ASP A 50 9.68 -0.93 -11.05
N ASP A 51 9.81 -1.77 -10.04
CA ASP A 51 9.83 -3.23 -10.17
C ASP A 51 8.82 -3.82 -9.19
N TRP A 52 7.74 -4.38 -9.72
CA TRP A 52 6.61 -4.88 -8.92
C TRP A 52 7.03 -5.94 -7.91
N ASN A 53 7.75 -6.95 -8.37
CA ASN A 53 8.15 -8.05 -7.48
C ASN A 53 9.26 -7.69 -6.51
N LEU A 54 10.15 -6.79 -6.90
CA LEU A 54 11.25 -6.35 -6.04
C LEU A 54 10.75 -5.37 -4.96
N ASP A 55 10.05 -4.32 -5.40
CA ASP A 55 9.77 -3.16 -4.56
C ASP A 55 8.70 -3.42 -3.50
N LEU A 56 7.78 -4.35 -3.77
CA LEU A 56 6.66 -4.63 -2.89
C LEU A 56 6.91 -5.80 -1.93
N SER A 57 7.98 -6.54 -2.12
CA SER A 57 8.24 -7.76 -1.35
C SER A 57 9.10 -7.48 -0.12
N PRO A 58 8.70 -8.01 1.06
CA PRO A 58 9.41 -7.78 2.31
C PRO A 58 10.79 -8.43 2.38
N TRP A 59 10.95 -9.58 1.72
CA TRP A 59 12.21 -10.34 1.67
C TRP A 59 12.31 -11.12 0.36
N LYS A 60 13.50 -11.60 0.06
CA LYS A 60 13.74 -12.41 -1.13
C LYS A 60 13.00 -13.73 -1.04
N ALA A 61 12.40 -14.14 -2.14
CA ALA A 61 11.72 -15.42 -2.27
C ALA A 61 11.73 -15.88 -3.73
N PRO A 62 11.69 -17.20 -3.98
CA PRO A 62 11.58 -17.72 -5.33
C PRO A 62 10.21 -17.42 -5.93
N ALA A 63 10.13 -17.38 -7.26
CA ALA A 63 8.88 -17.20 -7.98
C ALA A 63 7.86 -18.27 -7.57
N VAL A 64 6.62 -17.84 -7.32
CA VAL A 64 5.49 -18.74 -7.05
C VAL A 64 4.67 -18.92 -8.32
N PHE A 65 4.47 -17.82 -9.05
CA PHE A 65 3.82 -17.80 -10.36
C PHE A 65 4.76 -17.16 -11.37
N GLY A 66 4.89 -17.77 -12.55
CA GLY A 66 5.80 -17.26 -13.56
C GLY A 66 7.27 -17.54 -13.23
N ASN A 67 8.16 -16.71 -13.76
CA ASN A 67 9.61 -16.92 -13.70
C ASN A 67 10.37 -15.83 -12.93
N GLU A 68 9.68 -14.80 -12.44
CA GLU A 68 10.32 -13.70 -11.72
C GLU A 68 10.33 -13.96 -10.22
N ASP A 69 11.52 -13.95 -9.65
CA ASP A 69 11.71 -14.05 -8.21
C ASP A 69 11.31 -12.72 -7.53
N PHE A 70 11.09 -12.81 -6.23
CA PHE A 70 10.79 -11.65 -5.39
C PHE A 70 12.07 -11.07 -4.81
N GLY A 71 12.12 -9.73 -4.71
CA GLY A 71 13.23 -9.03 -4.07
C GLY A 71 12.94 -8.68 -2.61
N GLU A 72 13.62 -7.66 -2.11
CA GLU A 72 13.51 -7.22 -0.71
C GLU A 72 13.37 -5.69 -0.61
N GLY A 73 12.72 -5.07 -1.59
CA GLY A 73 12.61 -3.61 -1.71
C GLY A 73 11.57 -2.96 -0.81
N ALA A 74 10.74 -3.73 -0.10
CA ALA A 74 9.61 -3.18 0.65
C ALA A 74 10.04 -2.18 1.74
N ALA A 75 11.14 -2.43 2.43
CA ALA A 75 11.61 -1.51 3.47
C ALA A 75 11.96 -0.13 2.90
N SER A 76 12.63 -0.09 1.75
CA SER A 76 12.96 1.17 1.05
C SER A 76 11.70 1.88 0.57
N LEU A 77 10.73 1.15 0.03
CA LEU A 77 9.46 1.70 -0.39
C LEU A 77 8.70 2.29 0.79
N LEU A 78 8.68 1.59 1.92
CA LEU A 78 8.02 2.08 3.12
C LEU A 78 8.65 3.40 3.60
N GLU A 79 9.98 3.51 3.59
CA GLU A 79 10.66 4.76 3.94
C GLU A 79 10.23 5.91 3.04
N GLU A 80 10.15 5.69 1.73
CA GLU A 80 9.67 6.68 0.77
C GLU A 80 8.23 7.12 1.07
N ILE A 81 7.36 6.15 1.35
CA ILE A 81 5.96 6.43 1.68
C ILE A 81 5.85 7.20 3.01
N LEU A 82 6.63 6.83 4.01
CA LEU A 82 6.61 7.53 5.30
C LEU A 82 7.04 8.99 5.20
N ARG A 83 7.92 9.32 4.25
CA ARG A 83 8.25 10.73 3.98
C ARG A 83 7.06 11.54 3.47
N LEU A 84 6.09 10.88 2.83
CA LEU A 84 4.85 11.53 2.43
C LEU A 84 3.89 11.76 3.60
N CYS A 85 4.11 11.08 4.71
CA CYS A 85 3.25 11.12 5.89
C CYS A 85 3.77 12.09 6.97
N SER A 86 4.40 13.17 6.57
CA SER A 86 5.07 14.10 7.49
C SER A 86 4.13 15.10 8.19
N ASP A 87 2.93 15.31 7.65
CA ASP A 87 1.97 16.25 8.22
C ASP A 87 1.14 15.56 9.30
N GLU A 88 1.43 15.86 10.56
CA GLU A 88 0.75 15.23 11.70
C GLU A 88 -0.71 15.67 11.88
N SER A 89 -1.12 16.73 11.19
CA SER A 89 -2.53 17.17 11.19
C SER A 89 -3.41 16.31 10.29
N LYS A 90 -2.81 15.45 9.47
CA LYS A 90 -3.52 14.59 8.53
C LYS A 90 -3.59 13.15 9.02
N THR A 91 -4.59 12.43 8.52
CA THR A 91 -4.78 11.00 8.77
C THR A 91 -4.44 10.23 7.50
N TYR A 92 -3.54 9.26 7.61
CA TYR A 92 -3.02 8.51 6.47
C TYR A 92 -3.54 7.08 6.48
N TYR A 93 -3.95 6.62 5.30
CA TYR A 93 -4.35 5.24 5.03
C TYR A 93 -3.45 4.68 3.93
N LEU A 94 -3.12 3.42 4.04
CA LEU A 94 -2.32 2.70 3.05
C LEU A 94 -3.15 1.54 2.50
N GLY A 95 -3.11 1.36 1.19
CA GLY A 95 -3.82 0.25 0.58
C GLY A 95 -3.16 -0.21 -0.69
N GLY A 96 -3.66 -1.30 -1.23
CA GLY A 96 -3.17 -1.85 -2.47
C GLY A 96 -3.85 -3.15 -2.84
N TYR A 97 -3.65 -3.57 -4.08
CA TYR A 97 -4.19 -4.78 -4.64
C TYR A 97 -3.08 -5.81 -4.86
N SER A 98 -3.37 -7.07 -4.61
CA SER A 98 -2.45 -8.19 -4.85
C SER A 98 -1.14 -8.04 -4.05
N LEU A 99 0.00 -7.93 -4.69
CA LEU A 99 1.29 -7.77 -4.00
C LEU A 99 1.39 -6.41 -3.26
N ALA A 100 0.74 -5.38 -3.78
CA ALA A 100 0.63 -4.10 -3.07
C ALA A 100 -0.26 -4.22 -1.83
N GLY A 101 -1.23 -5.13 -1.84
CA GLY A 101 -2.01 -5.51 -0.65
C GLY A 101 -1.14 -6.21 0.39
N LEU A 102 -0.29 -7.12 -0.04
CA LEU A 102 0.70 -7.77 0.83
C LEU A 102 1.63 -6.73 1.47
N PHE A 103 2.16 -5.83 0.66
CA PHE A 103 3.03 -4.75 1.13
C PHE A 103 2.33 -3.91 2.21
N SER A 104 1.07 -3.56 1.98
CA SER A 104 0.29 -2.76 2.94
C SER A 104 0.08 -3.49 4.26
N LEU A 105 -0.22 -4.79 4.21
CA LEU A 105 -0.31 -5.61 5.42
C LEU A 105 1.02 -5.68 6.16
N TRP A 106 2.11 -5.96 5.43
CA TRP A 106 3.44 -5.99 6.02
C TRP A 106 3.81 -4.67 6.68
N ALA A 107 3.51 -3.54 6.01
CA ALA A 107 3.78 -2.21 6.54
C ALA A 107 3.09 -1.97 7.89
N SER A 108 1.89 -2.53 8.08
CA SER A 108 1.14 -2.40 9.34
C SER A 108 1.84 -3.07 10.52
N TYR A 109 2.76 -3.99 10.27
CA TYR A 109 3.59 -4.61 11.30
C TYR A 109 4.87 -3.80 11.59
N GLN A 110 5.21 -2.83 10.73
CA GLN A 110 6.43 -2.04 10.86
C GLN A 110 6.20 -0.70 11.53
N THR A 111 5.00 -0.15 11.43
CA THR A 111 4.71 1.22 11.88
C THR A 111 3.24 1.37 12.26
N ASP A 112 2.97 2.29 13.19
CA ASP A 112 1.63 2.71 13.57
C ASP A 112 1.16 3.99 12.84
N ARG A 113 1.92 4.44 11.84
CA ARG A 113 1.66 5.72 11.16
C ARG A 113 0.35 5.74 10.37
N PHE A 114 -0.10 4.58 9.91
CA PHE A 114 -1.34 4.48 9.14
C PHE A 114 -2.52 4.19 10.07
N ALA A 115 -3.56 5.01 9.97
CA ALA A 115 -4.79 4.79 10.73
C ALA A 115 -5.53 3.53 10.28
N GLY A 116 -5.39 3.17 9.01
CA GLY A 116 -5.97 1.95 8.48
C GLY A 116 -5.23 1.44 7.27
N ILE A 117 -5.39 0.14 7.03
CA ILE A 117 -4.84 -0.58 5.90
C ILE A 117 -6.01 -1.16 5.10
N ALA A 118 -6.00 -0.97 3.79
CA ALA A 118 -6.99 -1.56 2.89
C ALA A 118 -6.27 -2.48 1.89
N ALA A 119 -6.30 -3.77 2.16
CA ALA A 119 -5.64 -4.77 1.33
C ALA A 119 -6.66 -5.53 0.50
N ALA A 120 -6.67 -5.29 -0.80
CA ALA A 120 -7.55 -5.95 -1.75
C ALA A 120 -6.86 -7.19 -2.33
N SER A 121 -7.47 -8.37 -2.12
CA SER A 121 -6.92 -9.65 -2.57
C SER A 121 -5.42 -9.77 -2.31
N PRO A 122 -4.97 -9.56 -1.06
CA PRO A 122 -3.54 -9.51 -0.77
C PRO A 122 -2.86 -10.84 -1.03
N SER A 123 -1.62 -10.79 -1.50
CA SER A 123 -0.81 -11.97 -1.87
C SER A 123 -0.28 -12.69 -0.64
N VAL A 124 -1.16 -13.11 0.26
CA VAL A 124 -0.78 -13.78 1.53
C VAL A 124 -0.13 -15.15 1.32
N TRP A 125 -0.19 -15.69 0.11
CA TRP A 125 0.53 -16.88 -0.31
C TRP A 125 2.04 -16.66 -0.43
N PHE A 126 2.50 -15.41 -0.33
CA PHE A 126 3.92 -15.06 -0.39
C PHE A 126 4.71 -15.89 0.63
N PRO A 127 5.84 -16.52 0.21
CA PRO A 127 6.58 -17.44 1.06
C PRO A 127 7.00 -16.83 2.40
N GLY A 128 6.60 -17.47 3.50
CA GLY A 128 6.95 -17.04 4.85
C GLY A 128 6.03 -15.98 5.46
N PHE A 129 5.06 -15.43 4.72
CA PHE A 129 4.26 -14.32 5.22
C PHE A 129 3.26 -14.74 6.30
N LEU A 130 2.58 -15.88 6.15
CA LEU A 130 1.65 -16.36 7.18
C LEU A 130 2.34 -16.63 8.53
N PRO A 131 3.50 -17.31 8.57
CA PRO A 131 4.26 -17.42 9.81
C PRO A 131 4.68 -16.05 10.37
N TYR A 132 5.08 -15.12 9.52
CA TYR A 132 5.44 -13.77 9.92
C TYR A 132 4.29 -13.08 10.67
N MET A 133 3.08 -13.14 10.12
CA MET A 133 1.89 -12.55 10.75
C MET A 133 1.59 -13.17 12.12
N LYS A 134 1.82 -14.47 12.28
CA LYS A 134 1.60 -15.16 13.56
C LYS A 134 2.60 -14.75 14.63
N GLU A 135 3.80 -14.37 14.25
CA GLU A 135 4.90 -14.05 15.18
C GLU A 135 5.01 -12.55 15.50
N HIS A 136 4.27 -11.71 14.80
CA HIS A 136 4.35 -10.26 14.96
C HIS A 136 2.97 -9.66 15.24
N GLU A 137 2.97 -8.47 15.85
CA GLU A 137 1.74 -7.75 16.16
C GLU A 137 1.49 -6.63 15.14
N ASN A 138 0.23 -6.54 14.71
CA ASN A 138 -0.22 -5.48 13.84
C ASN A 138 -0.33 -4.17 14.62
N GLN A 139 0.26 -3.10 14.10
CA GLN A 139 0.26 -1.79 14.75
C GLN A 139 -0.83 -0.84 14.23
N SER A 140 -1.57 -1.24 13.21
CA SER A 140 -2.64 -0.43 12.65
C SER A 140 -3.94 -0.57 13.47
N ARG A 141 -4.71 0.51 13.56
CA ARG A 141 -6.01 0.50 14.27
C ARG A 141 -7.07 -0.31 13.55
N ALA A 142 -7.00 -0.35 12.22
CA ALA A 142 -7.98 -1.02 11.40
C ALA A 142 -7.31 -1.65 10.19
N VAL A 143 -7.74 -2.86 9.86
CA VAL A 143 -7.31 -3.57 8.66
C VAL A 143 -8.56 -4.06 7.93
N TYR A 144 -8.68 -3.66 6.67
CA TYR A 144 -9.77 -4.04 5.79
C TYR A 144 -9.23 -5.01 4.74
N LEU A 145 -9.83 -6.19 4.65
CA LEU A 145 -9.45 -7.22 3.68
C LEU A 145 -10.62 -7.50 2.75
N SER A 146 -10.31 -7.74 1.49
CA SER A 146 -11.32 -8.20 0.53
C SER A 146 -10.86 -9.43 -0.25
#